data_6c27613778e29403b75563aa8c99e516
#
_entry.id   6c27613778e29403b75563aa8c99e516
#
_cell.length_a   1.000
_cell.length_b   1.000
_cell.length_c   1.000
_cell.angle_alpha   90.00
_cell.angle_beta   90.00
_cell.angle_gamma   90.00
#
_symmetry.space_group_name_H-M   'P 1'
#
loop_
_entity.id
_entity.type
_entity.pdbx_description
1 polymer ?
#
loop_
_entity_poly.entity_id
_entity_poly.type
_entity_poly.pdbx_seq_one_letter_code
_entity_poly.pdbx_strand_id
1 'polypeptide(L)' 'MNIKHFQYIRAVAECSTLSAAAEKLFISQPALSQQIRKIEDELCVELF' A
#
# COMPACT_ATOMS: atom_id res chain seq x y z
N MET A 1 12.64 3.95 -0.39
CA MET A 1 11.61 3.15 0.29
C MET A 1 11.99 3.00 1.75
N ASN A 2 11.03 3.03 2.66
CA ASN A 2 11.30 2.91 4.09
C ASN A 2 10.43 1.83 4.71
N ILE A 3 10.53 1.67 6.04
CA ILE A 3 9.80 0.63 6.76
C ILE A 3 8.28 0.75 6.55
N LYS A 4 7.75 1.97 6.51
CA LYS A 4 6.32 2.16 6.29
C LYS A 4 5.89 1.62 4.93
N HIS A 5 6.72 1.81 3.91
CA HIS A 5 6.43 1.31 2.57
C HIS A 5 6.38 -0.22 2.57
N PHE A 6 7.28 -0.88 3.28
CA PHE A 6 7.21 -2.33 3.43
C PHE A 6 5.94 -2.78 4.11
N GLN A 7 5.50 -2.05 5.14
CA GLN A 7 4.27 -2.38 5.84
C GLN A 7 3.07 -2.25 4.90
N TYR A 8 3.04 -1.22 4.07
CA TYR A 8 1.96 -1.04 3.10
C TYR A 8 1.93 -2.16 2.07
N ILE A 9 3.09 -2.48 1.50
CA ILE A 9 3.20 -3.55 0.52
C ILE A 9 2.76 -4.87 1.12
N ARG A 10 3.20 -5.16 2.33
CA ARG A 10 2.85 -6.40 3.01
C ARG A 10 1.35 -6.49 3.26
N ALA A 11 0.75 -5.40 3.75
CA ALA A 11 -0.69 -5.39 4.01
C ALA A 11 -1.49 -5.64 2.72
N VAL A 12 -1.08 -5.00 1.63
CA VAL A 12 -1.73 -5.18 0.33
C VAL A 12 -1.59 -6.62 -0.14
N ALA A 13 -0.42 -7.23 0.05
CA ALA A 13 -0.17 -8.61 -0.36
C ALA A 13 -0.98 -9.61 0.46
N GLU A 14 -1.21 -9.32 1.74
CA GLU A 14 -1.95 -10.21 2.64
C GLU A 14 -3.45 -10.05 2.55
N CYS A 15 -3.92 -8.92 2.07
CA CYS A 15 -5.34 -8.63 1.99
C CYS A 15 -5.83 -8.76 0.56
N SER A 16 -7.08 -9.17 0.39
CA SER A 16 -7.63 -9.37 -0.94
C SER A 16 -8.10 -8.06 -1.60
N THR A 17 -8.26 -6.98 -0.82
CA THR A 17 -8.70 -5.69 -1.36
C THR A 17 -7.92 -4.56 -0.70
N LEU A 18 -7.86 -3.41 -1.38
CA LEU A 18 -7.25 -2.21 -0.82
C LEU A 18 -8.00 -1.73 0.42
N SER A 19 -9.31 -1.85 0.44
CA SER A 19 -10.11 -1.46 1.60
C SER A 19 -9.71 -2.26 2.83
N ALA A 20 -9.54 -3.57 2.69
CA ALA A 20 -9.12 -4.43 3.80
C ALA A 20 -7.71 -4.08 4.26
N ALA A 21 -6.81 -3.80 3.33
CA ALA A 21 -5.44 -3.41 3.66
C ALA A 21 -5.43 -2.07 4.42
N ALA A 22 -6.23 -1.11 3.99
CA ALA A 22 -6.33 0.17 4.66
C ALA A 22 -6.84 0.02 6.08
N GLU A 23 -7.83 -0.82 6.28
CA GLU A 23 -8.35 -1.10 7.62
C GLU A 23 -7.27 -1.71 8.51
N LYS A 24 -6.52 -2.65 7.98
CA LYS A 24 -5.43 -3.29 8.71
C LYS A 24 -4.37 -2.28 9.14
N LEU A 25 -4.14 -1.26 8.32
CA LEU A 25 -3.14 -0.23 8.58
C LEU A 25 -3.70 0.97 9.33
N PHE A 26 -4.99 0.97 9.63
CA PHE A 26 -5.67 2.08 10.32
C PHE A 26 -5.59 3.40 9.56
N ILE A 27 -5.69 3.34 8.23
CA ILE A 27 -5.71 4.53 7.38
C ILE A 27 -6.88 4.43 6.42
N SER A 28 -7.22 5.55 5.77
CA SER A 28 -8.28 5.54 4.77
C SER A 28 -7.78 4.88 3.49
N GLN A 29 -8.70 4.34 2.69
CA GLN A 29 -8.36 3.73 1.43
C GLN A 29 -7.71 4.72 0.46
N PRO A 30 -8.20 5.96 0.31
CA PRO A 30 -7.52 6.93 -0.55
C PRO A 30 -6.08 7.22 -0.10
N ALA A 31 -5.83 7.26 1.20
CA ALA A 31 -4.48 7.47 1.70
C ALA A 31 -3.57 6.31 1.32
N LEU A 32 -4.06 5.09 1.46
CA LEU A 32 -3.29 3.90 1.07
C LEU A 32 -3.01 3.91 -0.43
N SER A 33 -4.02 4.24 -1.24
CA SER A 33 -3.85 4.29 -2.69
C SER A 33 -2.75 5.27 -3.09
N GLN A 34 -2.69 6.43 -2.44
CA GLN A 34 -1.66 7.41 -2.70
C GLN A 34 -0.28 6.88 -2.35
N GLN A 35 -0.16 6.18 -1.23
CA GLN A 35 1.12 5.59 -0.82
C GLN A 35 1.57 4.51 -1.80
N ILE A 36 0.65 3.68 -2.25
CA ILE A 36 0.96 2.64 -3.22
C ILE A 36 1.48 3.26 -4.52
N ARG A 37 0.85 4.34 -4.99
CA ARG A 37 1.31 5.04 -6.18
C ARG A 37 2.73 5.56 -6.03
N LYS A 38 3.04 6.12 -4.87
CA LYS A 38 4.40 6.61 -4.61
C LYS A 38 5.41 5.47 -4.67
N ILE A 39 5.06 4.33 -4.10
CA ILE A 39 5.94 3.15 -4.11
C ILE A 39 6.13 2.66 -5.53
N GLU A 40 5.07 2.59 -6.32
CA GLU A 40 5.16 2.18 -7.71
C GLU A 40 6.08 3.12 -8.50
N ASP A 41 5.94 4.42 -8.29
CA ASP A 41 6.77 5.41 -8.96
C ASP A 41 8.24 5.25 -8.58
N GLU A 42 8.53 5.03 -7.31
CA GLU A 42 9.90 4.85 -6.85
C GLU A 42 10.55 3.61 -7.45
N LEU A 43 9.81 2.53 -7.52
CA LEU A 43 10.34 1.25 -7.99
C LEU A 43 10.20 1.07 -9.49
N CYS A 44 9.46 1.95 -10.15
CA CYS A 44 9.14 1.84 -11.57
C CYS A 44 8.49 0.50 -11.89
N VAL A 45 7.68 -0.01 -10.95
CA VAL A 45 6.93 -1.25 -11.13
C VAL A 45 5.48 -1.02 -10.75
N GLU A 46 4.61 -1.86 -11.27
CA GLU A 46 3.20 -1.79 -10.98
C GLU A 46 2.84 -2.87 -9.95
N LEU A 47 2.25 -2.45 -8.82
CA LEU A 47 1.86 -3.37 -7.76
C LEU A 47 0.41 -3.85 -7.90
N PHE A 48 -0.40 -3.08 -8.61
CA PHE A 48 -1.79 -3.44 -8.87
C PHE A 48 -2.16 -3.22 -10.32
#